data_35e639920891a7f01410f048869379ff
#
_entry.id   35e639920891a7f01410f048869379ff
#
_cell.length_a   1.000
_cell.length_b   1.000
_cell.length_c   1.000
_cell.angle_alpha   90.00
_cell.angle_beta   90.00
_cell.angle_gamma   90.00
#
_symmetry.space_group_name_H-M   'P 1'
#
loop_
_entity.id
_entity.type
_entity.pdbx_description
1 polymer ?
#
loop_
_entity_poly.entity_id
_entity_poly.type
_entity_poly.pdbx_seq_one_letter_code
_entity_poly.pdbx_strand_id
1 'polypeptide(L)'
;MYNSVGIVKSHESDGESSLDIEFHDVAVHHALHLANKDNLSLAALSPKVLALASTSQGGKLIVNYFSSGDVNKEWTVEMMEGEAVTGVAAGDNWVAVTTSTSHLRIFSAGGIQREVIMTPASLVSLVGAGERLMVAWQGSQQELSYSLYRVRLTGLVPLTSSPQPLPLSPDSELYWLGFSDSLTACSADTGGWVRALDSRTGLWHPVINTRDHTRGRSDFHYIVR
;
A
#
# COMPACT_ATOMS: atom_id res chain seq x y z
N MET A 1 10.12 3.37 0.90
CA MET A 1 8.72 3.81 0.69
C MET A 1 8.61 5.30 1.00
N TYR A 2 7.79 6.06 0.25
CA TYR A 2 7.53 7.50 0.45
C TYR A 2 6.03 7.77 0.25
N ASN A 3 5.42 8.57 1.13
CA ASN A 3 4.05 9.10 0.96
C ASN A 3 3.89 10.44 1.70
N SER A 4 2.68 11.00 1.76
CA SER A 4 2.40 12.29 2.43
C SER A 4 2.58 12.26 3.96
N VAL A 5 2.69 11.09 4.58
CA VAL A 5 2.88 10.94 6.03
C VAL A 5 4.36 10.94 6.39
N GLY A 6 5.18 10.28 5.57
CA GLY A 6 6.59 10.14 5.86
C GLY A 6 7.34 9.24 4.89
N ILE A 7 8.52 8.86 5.32
CA ILE A 7 9.46 8.03 4.55
C ILE A 7 9.86 6.83 5.41
N VAL A 8 9.90 5.64 4.80
CA VAL A 8 10.52 4.45 5.37
C VAL A 8 11.72 4.07 4.51
N LYS A 9 12.91 4.10 5.10
CA LYS A 9 14.18 3.77 4.47
C LYS A 9 14.74 2.50 5.09
N SER A 10 15.34 1.65 4.27
CA SER A 10 16.14 0.50 4.73
C SER A 10 17.62 0.84 4.52
N HIS A 11 18.41 0.57 5.54
CA HIS A 11 19.87 0.70 5.52
C HIS A 11 20.49 -0.65 5.81
N GLU A 12 21.55 -0.97 5.08
CA GLU A 12 22.37 -2.14 5.31
C GLU A 12 23.82 -1.69 5.42
N SER A 13 24.46 -1.97 6.55
CA SER A 13 25.86 -1.64 6.81
C SER A 13 26.50 -2.73 7.67
N ASP A 14 27.68 -3.20 7.26
CA ASP A 14 28.48 -4.18 8.00
C ASP A 14 27.73 -5.48 8.38
N GLY A 15 26.73 -5.87 7.56
CA GLY A 15 25.90 -7.05 7.82
C GLY A 15 24.75 -6.83 8.81
N GLU A 16 24.56 -5.60 9.28
CA GLU A 16 23.40 -5.20 10.07
C GLU A 16 22.40 -4.45 9.18
N SER A 17 21.12 -4.80 9.30
CA SER A 17 20.03 -4.14 8.60
C SER A 17 19.19 -3.34 9.59
N SER A 18 18.84 -2.11 9.20
CA SER A 18 17.97 -1.22 9.97
C SER A 18 16.93 -0.53 9.11
N LEU A 19 15.86 -0.07 9.75
CA LEU A 19 14.78 0.69 9.14
C LEU A 19 14.67 2.03 9.83
N ASP A 20 14.72 3.11 9.04
CA ASP A 20 14.49 4.47 9.50
C ASP A 20 13.14 4.95 9.01
N ILE A 21 12.31 5.40 9.94
CA ILE A 21 10.99 5.96 9.67
C ILE A 21 11.02 7.44 10.04
N GLU A 22 10.89 8.29 9.05
CA GLU A 22 10.86 9.74 9.19
C GLU A 22 9.46 10.25 8.89
N PHE A 23 8.84 10.97 9.80
CA PHE A 23 7.53 11.59 9.60
C PHE A 23 7.70 13.02 9.13
N HIS A 24 6.85 13.47 8.19
CA HIS A 24 6.88 14.86 7.72
C HIS A 24 6.41 15.83 8.80
N ASP A 25 5.45 15.44 9.62
CA ASP A 25 5.02 16.20 10.79
C ASP A 25 5.66 15.66 12.06
N VAL A 26 6.81 16.24 12.41
CA VAL A 26 7.60 15.87 13.60
C VAL A 26 6.91 16.30 14.92
N ALA A 27 5.90 17.17 14.86
CA ALA A 27 5.13 17.55 16.05
C ALA A 27 4.11 16.46 16.44
N VAL A 28 3.72 15.61 15.47
CA VAL A 28 2.77 14.51 15.70
C VAL A 28 3.50 13.20 16.03
N HIS A 29 4.58 12.89 15.28
CA HIS A 29 5.34 11.67 15.46
C HIS A 29 6.83 11.94 15.38
N HIS A 30 7.59 11.37 16.33
CA HIS A 30 9.04 11.37 16.27
C HIS A 30 9.55 10.29 15.31
N ALA A 31 10.74 10.51 14.74
CA ALA A 31 11.41 9.51 13.91
C ALA A 31 11.66 8.22 14.72
N LEU A 32 11.53 7.07 14.02
CA LEU A 32 11.79 5.75 14.60
C LEU A 32 12.99 5.13 13.90
N HIS A 33 13.85 4.49 14.69
CA HIS A 33 14.95 3.68 14.21
C HIS A 33 14.79 2.25 14.73
N LEU A 34 14.65 1.29 13.83
CA LEU A 34 14.35 -0.10 14.14
C LEU A 34 15.45 -1.02 13.59
N ALA A 35 15.99 -1.91 14.44
CA ALA A 35 16.85 -2.99 13.95
C ALA A 35 16.01 -3.98 13.13
N ASN A 36 16.41 -4.28 11.91
CA ASN A 36 15.66 -5.14 10.98
C ASN A 36 16.13 -6.59 11.07
N LYS A 37 15.92 -7.23 12.20
CA LYS A 37 16.32 -8.62 12.46
C LYS A 37 15.46 -9.66 11.71
N ASP A 38 14.24 -9.29 11.35
CA ASP A 38 13.27 -10.17 10.70
C ASP A 38 13.24 -10.03 9.17
N ASN A 39 14.21 -9.32 8.58
CA ASN A 39 14.31 -9.06 7.14
C ASN A 39 13.02 -8.47 6.55
N LEU A 40 12.48 -7.46 7.23
CA LEU A 40 11.29 -6.75 6.81
C LEU A 40 11.61 -5.94 5.54
N SER A 41 10.92 -6.25 4.46
CA SER A 41 11.16 -5.66 3.12
C SER A 41 9.95 -4.92 2.55
N LEU A 42 8.78 -5.12 3.15
CA LEU A 42 7.55 -4.41 2.79
C LEU A 42 7.18 -3.44 3.90
N ALA A 43 6.72 -2.25 3.52
CA ALA A 43 6.29 -1.22 4.45
C ALA A 43 5.02 -0.52 3.96
N ALA A 44 4.11 -0.21 4.90
CA ALA A 44 2.99 0.67 4.68
C ALA A 44 2.89 1.65 5.86
N LEU A 45 2.73 2.92 5.55
CA LEU A 45 2.67 4.00 6.55
C LEU A 45 1.39 4.82 6.34
N SER A 46 0.65 4.98 7.42
CA SER A 46 -0.50 5.89 7.53
C SER A 46 -0.30 6.84 8.72
N PRO A 47 -1.15 7.86 8.92
CA PRO A 47 -1.03 8.74 10.09
C PRO A 47 -1.10 8.02 11.44
N LYS A 48 -1.66 6.82 11.48
CA LYS A 48 -1.87 6.08 12.74
C LYS A 48 -1.22 4.70 12.78
N VAL A 49 -0.73 4.19 11.65
CA VAL A 49 -0.25 2.81 11.55
C VAL A 49 1.02 2.74 10.71
N LEU A 50 2.04 2.11 11.25
CA LEU A 50 3.19 1.59 10.50
C LEU A 50 3.03 0.07 10.45
N ALA A 51 2.98 -0.50 9.25
CA ALA A 51 2.97 -1.93 9.04
C ALA A 51 4.21 -2.33 8.25
N LEU A 52 4.96 -3.29 8.78
CA LEU A 52 6.19 -3.81 8.21
C LEU A 52 6.04 -5.33 8.03
N ALA A 53 6.49 -5.87 6.90
CA ALA A 53 6.38 -7.30 6.67
C ALA A 53 7.62 -7.89 6.00
N SER A 54 7.88 -9.16 6.30
CA SER A 54 8.88 -9.98 5.63
C SER A 54 8.24 -10.77 4.49
N THR A 55 8.92 -10.85 3.35
CA THR A 55 8.50 -11.65 2.19
C THR A 55 8.95 -13.10 2.25
N SER A 56 9.66 -13.52 3.30
CA SER A 56 10.06 -14.91 3.50
C SER A 56 8.86 -15.80 3.81
N GLN A 57 8.97 -17.10 3.52
CA GLN A 57 7.96 -18.09 3.93
C GLN A 57 7.91 -18.16 5.47
N GLY A 58 6.72 -18.19 6.04
CA GLY A 58 6.53 -18.08 7.48
C GLY A 58 6.95 -16.71 8.04
N GLY A 59 7.05 -15.68 7.16
CA GLY A 59 7.50 -14.36 7.54
C GLY A 59 6.54 -13.63 8.48
N LYS A 60 7.03 -12.54 9.06
CA LYS A 60 6.30 -11.76 10.05
C LYS A 60 5.64 -10.54 9.46
N LEU A 61 4.50 -10.20 10.02
CA LEU A 61 3.89 -8.87 9.94
C LEU A 61 4.06 -8.21 11.32
N ILE A 62 4.73 -7.08 11.37
CA ILE A 62 4.90 -6.26 12.57
C ILE A 62 4.15 -4.94 12.35
N VAL A 63 3.30 -4.58 13.29
CA VAL A 63 2.49 -3.37 13.20
C VAL A 63 2.64 -2.53 14.44
N ASN A 64 2.99 -1.27 14.24
CA ASN A 64 3.02 -0.23 15.26
C ASN A 64 1.79 0.67 15.08
N TYR A 65 0.95 0.73 16.09
CA TYR A 65 -0.20 1.61 16.14
C TYR A 65 0.11 2.84 16.99
N PHE A 66 0.08 4.00 16.35
CA PHE A 66 0.31 5.31 16.98
C PHE A 66 -1.01 5.81 17.57
N SER A 67 -1.21 5.57 18.87
CA SER A 67 -2.37 6.11 19.59
C SER A 67 -2.04 7.51 20.15
N SER A 68 -3.06 8.31 20.42
CA SER A 68 -2.92 9.64 21.03
C SER A 68 -2.47 9.64 22.51
N GLY A 69 -1.97 8.53 23.02
CA GLY A 69 -1.38 8.38 24.35
C GLY A 69 0.05 7.84 24.23
N ASP A 70 0.87 8.06 25.23
CA ASP A 70 2.31 7.81 25.29
C ASP A 70 2.79 6.36 25.02
N VAL A 71 1.92 5.45 24.64
CA VAL A 71 2.28 4.04 24.40
C VAL A 71 1.94 3.65 22.98
N ASN A 72 2.95 3.60 22.11
CA ASN A 72 2.86 2.91 20.83
C ASN A 72 2.57 1.44 21.10
N LYS A 73 1.48 0.94 20.53
CA LYS A 73 1.10 -0.47 20.64
C LYS A 73 1.68 -1.22 19.45
N GLU A 74 2.60 -2.13 19.74
CA GLU A 74 3.13 -3.06 18.76
C GLU A 74 2.45 -4.43 18.89
N TRP A 75 2.18 -5.07 17.77
CA TRP A 75 1.78 -6.46 17.70
C TRP A 75 2.41 -7.13 16.48
N THR A 76 2.55 -8.42 16.56
CA THR A 76 3.18 -9.26 15.53
C THR A 76 2.30 -10.44 15.20
N VAL A 77 2.25 -10.79 13.91
CA VAL A 77 1.65 -12.03 13.41
C VAL A 77 2.67 -12.75 12.56
N GLU A 78 2.86 -14.03 12.82
CA GLU A 78 3.62 -14.93 11.95
C GLU A 78 2.68 -15.55 10.94
N MET A 79 3.12 -15.57 9.66
CA MET A 79 2.37 -16.26 8.61
C MET A 79 2.46 -17.78 8.80
N MET A 80 1.50 -18.50 8.25
CA MET A 80 1.55 -19.97 8.30
C MET A 80 2.77 -20.49 7.54
N GLU A 81 3.20 -21.71 7.89
CA GLU A 81 4.27 -22.39 7.17
C GLU A 81 3.92 -22.48 5.67
N GLY A 82 4.86 -22.08 4.82
CA GLY A 82 4.65 -22.01 3.37
C GLY A 82 3.92 -20.75 2.86
N GLU A 83 3.42 -19.89 3.76
CA GLU A 83 2.78 -18.63 3.39
C GLU A 83 3.76 -17.46 3.50
N ALA A 84 3.89 -16.66 2.46
CA ALA A 84 4.71 -15.45 2.42
C ALA A 84 3.82 -14.21 2.21
N VAL A 85 4.18 -13.09 2.82
CA VAL A 85 3.53 -11.80 2.54
C VAL A 85 3.98 -11.30 1.17
N THR A 86 3.03 -10.94 0.31
CA THR A 86 3.29 -10.40 -1.03
C THR A 86 3.01 -8.90 -1.12
N GLY A 87 2.22 -8.34 -0.21
CA GLY A 87 1.92 -6.92 -0.16
C GLY A 87 1.35 -6.52 1.19
N VAL A 88 1.58 -5.26 1.56
CA VAL A 88 1.05 -4.66 2.78
C VAL A 88 0.50 -3.27 2.48
N ALA A 89 -0.66 -2.93 3.06
CA ALA A 89 -1.24 -1.59 3.03
C ALA A 89 -1.81 -1.24 4.41
N ALA A 90 -1.86 0.04 4.70
CA ALA A 90 -2.41 0.55 5.95
C ALA A 90 -3.36 1.72 5.70
N GLY A 91 -4.39 1.80 6.51
CA GLY A 91 -5.25 2.97 6.65
C GLY A 91 -5.24 3.46 8.09
N ASP A 92 -6.24 4.26 8.47
CA ASP A 92 -6.23 4.90 9.78
C ASP A 92 -6.36 3.93 10.96
N ASN A 93 -7.13 2.85 10.79
CA ASN A 93 -7.42 1.90 11.86
C ASN A 93 -7.38 0.44 11.40
N TRP A 94 -6.68 0.16 10.32
CA TRP A 94 -6.60 -1.17 9.74
C TRP A 94 -5.30 -1.40 8.98
N VAL A 95 -4.96 -2.67 8.83
CA VAL A 95 -3.87 -3.17 7.99
C VAL A 95 -4.43 -4.24 7.06
N ALA A 96 -4.02 -4.20 5.80
CA ALA A 96 -4.30 -5.24 4.82
C ALA A 96 -3.01 -5.93 4.40
N VAL A 97 -3.07 -7.24 4.26
CA VAL A 97 -1.93 -8.07 3.83
C VAL A 97 -2.41 -9.03 2.75
N THR A 98 -1.68 -9.08 1.65
CA THR A 98 -1.83 -10.15 0.66
C THR A 98 -0.76 -11.20 0.84
N THR A 99 -1.07 -12.45 0.52
CA THR A 99 -0.16 -13.57 0.74
C THR A 99 0.02 -14.44 -0.52
N SER A 100 1.10 -15.21 -0.56
CA SER A 100 1.42 -16.13 -1.65
C SER A 100 0.39 -17.25 -1.83
N THR A 101 -0.42 -17.51 -0.81
CA THR A 101 -1.52 -18.47 -0.83
C THR A 101 -2.84 -17.88 -1.33
N SER A 102 -2.77 -16.73 -2.03
CA SER A 102 -3.92 -16.04 -2.62
C SER A 102 -4.96 -15.58 -1.59
N HIS A 103 -4.51 -15.10 -0.44
CA HIS A 103 -5.38 -14.49 0.57
C HIS A 103 -5.13 -12.98 0.66
N LEU A 104 -6.22 -12.23 0.86
CA LEU A 104 -6.20 -10.87 1.37
C LEU A 104 -6.75 -10.91 2.79
N ARG A 105 -5.90 -10.58 3.76
CA ARG A 105 -6.21 -10.58 5.19
C ARG A 105 -6.34 -9.16 5.69
N ILE A 106 -7.39 -8.88 6.45
CA ILE A 106 -7.65 -7.57 7.04
C ILE A 106 -7.53 -7.68 8.55
N PHE A 107 -6.71 -6.81 9.11
CA PHE A 107 -6.53 -6.67 10.56
C PHE A 107 -7.00 -5.29 11.02
N SER A 108 -7.54 -5.19 12.23
CA SER A 108 -7.67 -3.90 12.90
C SER A 108 -6.29 -3.38 13.27
N ALA A 109 -6.14 -2.07 13.50
CA ALA A 109 -4.89 -1.51 14.00
C ALA A 109 -4.44 -2.10 15.35
N GLY A 110 -5.36 -2.67 16.12
CA GLY A 110 -5.08 -3.38 17.39
C GLY A 110 -4.76 -4.87 17.24
N GLY A 111 -4.58 -5.40 16.02
CA GLY A 111 -4.12 -6.77 15.76
C GLY A 111 -5.21 -7.85 15.64
N ILE A 112 -6.49 -7.48 15.66
CA ILE A 112 -7.56 -8.47 15.48
C ILE A 112 -7.76 -8.70 13.98
N GLN A 113 -7.58 -9.94 13.52
CA GLN A 113 -7.94 -10.33 12.16
C GLN A 113 -9.47 -10.27 12.01
N ARG A 114 -9.94 -9.43 11.08
CA ARG A 114 -11.35 -9.17 10.84
C ARG A 114 -11.92 -10.01 9.71
N GLU A 115 -11.12 -10.20 8.67
CA GLU A 115 -11.58 -10.86 7.47
C GLU A 115 -10.42 -11.50 6.71
N VAL A 116 -10.72 -12.57 6.00
CA VAL A 116 -9.83 -13.22 5.03
C VAL A 116 -10.67 -13.50 3.80
N ILE A 117 -10.24 -13.01 2.65
CA ILE A 117 -10.87 -13.31 1.37
C ILE A 117 -9.85 -13.90 0.40
N MET A 118 -10.34 -14.73 -0.53
CA MET A 118 -9.51 -15.22 -1.64
C MET A 118 -9.28 -14.11 -2.64
N THR A 119 -8.05 -13.99 -3.12
CA THR A 119 -7.71 -13.04 -4.19
C THR A 119 -8.04 -13.63 -5.56
N PRO A 120 -8.56 -12.83 -6.50
CA PRO A 120 -8.93 -13.33 -7.82
C PRO A 120 -7.73 -13.65 -8.72
N ALA A 121 -6.58 -13.06 -8.44
CA ALA A 121 -5.37 -13.17 -9.25
C ALA A 121 -4.13 -12.75 -8.44
N SER A 122 -2.97 -12.81 -9.06
CA SER A 122 -1.70 -12.37 -8.44
C SER A 122 -1.72 -10.86 -8.18
N LEU A 123 -1.15 -10.46 -7.05
CA LEU A 123 -1.01 -9.07 -6.68
C LEU A 123 0.00 -8.36 -7.61
N VAL A 124 -0.37 -7.15 -8.04
CA VAL A 124 0.53 -6.18 -8.68
C VAL A 124 0.83 -5.02 -7.72
N SER A 125 -0.22 -4.47 -7.09
CA SER A 125 -0.05 -3.36 -6.14
C SER A 125 -1.18 -3.34 -5.13
N LEU A 126 -0.85 -2.94 -3.89
CA LEU A 126 -1.78 -2.83 -2.77
C LEU A 126 -1.58 -1.47 -2.10
N VAL A 127 -2.62 -0.65 -2.04
CA VAL A 127 -2.53 0.69 -1.47
C VAL A 127 -3.72 1.00 -0.56
N GLY A 128 -3.46 1.73 0.51
CA GLY A 128 -4.45 2.13 1.49
C GLY A 128 -4.37 3.60 1.85
N ALA A 129 -5.52 4.22 2.13
CA ALA A 129 -5.62 5.55 2.69
C ALA A 129 -6.96 5.73 3.42
N GLY A 130 -6.95 6.29 4.63
CA GLY A 130 -8.16 6.46 5.43
C GLY A 130 -8.91 5.14 5.61
N GLU A 131 -10.12 5.07 5.08
CA GLU A 131 -10.95 3.85 5.04
C GLU A 131 -10.93 3.13 3.67
N ARG A 132 -10.07 3.55 2.71
CA ARG A 132 -10.02 3.02 1.35
C ARG A 132 -8.86 2.06 1.15
N LEU A 133 -9.17 0.94 0.53
CA LEU A 133 -8.20 -0.06 0.07
C LEU A 133 -8.41 -0.28 -1.42
N MET A 134 -7.34 -0.15 -2.18
CA MET A 134 -7.33 -0.49 -3.61
C MET A 134 -6.26 -1.54 -3.87
N VAL A 135 -6.62 -2.50 -4.69
CA VAL A 135 -5.76 -3.61 -5.07
C VAL A 135 -5.73 -3.69 -6.59
N ALA A 136 -4.54 -3.71 -7.17
CA ALA A 136 -4.34 -4.02 -8.57
C ALA A 136 -3.90 -5.49 -8.71
N TRP A 137 -4.57 -6.20 -9.61
CA TRP A 137 -4.40 -7.61 -9.89
C TRP A 137 -3.85 -7.83 -11.31
N GLN A 138 -3.04 -8.87 -11.48
CA GLN A 138 -2.65 -9.34 -12.79
C GLN A 138 -3.83 -10.07 -13.42
N GLY A 139 -4.41 -9.51 -14.47
CA GLY A 139 -5.45 -10.15 -15.26
C GLY A 139 -4.89 -11.14 -16.29
N SER A 140 -5.76 -11.67 -17.12
CA SER A 140 -5.39 -12.47 -18.28
C SER A 140 -4.73 -11.59 -19.35
N GLN A 141 -3.85 -12.13 -20.16
CA GLN A 141 -3.22 -11.46 -21.31
C GLN A 141 -2.45 -10.15 -20.98
N GLN A 142 -1.83 -10.08 -19.80
CA GLN A 142 -1.07 -8.91 -19.32
C GLN A 142 -1.93 -7.66 -19.01
N GLU A 143 -3.23 -7.75 -19.11
CA GLU A 143 -4.11 -6.68 -18.65
C GLU A 143 -4.12 -6.60 -17.12
N LEU A 144 -4.25 -5.40 -16.58
CA LEU A 144 -4.44 -5.19 -15.16
C LEU A 144 -5.91 -4.99 -14.83
N SER A 145 -6.30 -5.49 -13.68
CA SER A 145 -7.59 -5.20 -13.10
C SER A 145 -7.43 -4.64 -11.69
N TYR A 146 -8.44 -3.93 -11.20
CA TYR A 146 -8.44 -3.41 -9.84
C TYR A 146 -9.74 -3.76 -9.11
N SER A 147 -9.62 -3.82 -7.79
CA SER A 147 -10.74 -3.89 -6.86
C SER A 147 -10.61 -2.74 -5.86
N LEU A 148 -11.72 -2.09 -5.57
CA LEU A 148 -11.78 -1.00 -4.60
C LEU A 148 -12.71 -1.39 -3.46
N TYR A 149 -12.24 -1.21 -2.23
CA TYR A 149 -12.96 -1.54 -1.01
C TYR A 149 -13.02 -0.36 -0.06
N ARG A 150 -14.06 -0.34 0.77
CA ARG A 150 -14.09 0.42 2.00
C ARG A 150 -13.84 -0.54 3.16
N VAL A 151 -12.83 -0.25 3.96
CA VAL A 151 -12.50 -1.04 5.15
C VAL A 151 -13.25 -0.46 6.35
N ARG A 152 -14.09 -1.27 6.97
CA ARG A 152 -14.86 -0.92 8.17
C ARG A 152 -14.50 -1.83 9.33
N LEU A 153 -14.94 -1.48 10.52
CA LEU A 153 -14.78 -2.32 11.72
C LEU A 153 -15.42 -3.70 11.54
N THR A 154 -16.44 -3.81 10.70
CA THR A 154 -17.18 -5.04 10.41
C THR A 154 -16.60 -5.85 9.26
N GLY A 155 -15.56 -5.37 8.55
CA GLY A 155 -14.93 -6.03 7.41
C GLY A 155 -14.86 -5.17 6.15
N LEU A 156 -14.64 -5.80 5.01
CA LEU A 156 -14.54 -5.16 3.70
C LEU A 156 -15.93 -4.94 3.09
N VAL A 157 -16.16 -3.73 2.61
CA VAL A 157 -17.31 -3.41 1.77
C VAL A 157 -16.81 -3.14 0.36
N PRO A 158 -17.14 -4.00 -0.62
CA PRO A 158 -16.76 -3.77 -2.00
C PRO A 158 -17.37 -2.45 -2.52
N LEU A 159 -16.58 -1.66 -3.22
CA LEU A 159 -17.02 -0.45 -3.94
C LEU A 159 -17.07 -0.69 -5.45
N THR A 160 -16.43 -1.76 -5.90
CA THR A 160 -16.59 -2.33 -7.25
C THR A 160 -17.27 -3.69 -7.12
N SER A 161 -18.21 -4.00 -8.00
CA SER A 161 -18.97 -5.27 -7.96
C SER A 161 -18.12 -6.50 -8.29
N SER A 162 -17.03 -6.31 -9.00
CA SER A 162 -16.03 -7.32 -9.40
C SER A 162 -14.73 -6.59 -9.72
N PRO A 163 -13.59 -7.27 -9.92
CA PRO A 163 -12.42 -6.65 -10.48
C PRO A 163 -12.77 -5.93 -11.80
N GLN A 164 -12.36 -4.66 -11.90
CA GLN A 164 -12.59 -3.81 -13.07
C GLN A 164 -11.28 -3.62 -13.83
N PRO A 165 -11.31 -3.43 -15.15
CA PRO A 165 -10.10 -3.12 -15.93
C PRO A 165 -9.41 -1.86 -15.38
N LEU A 166 -8.10 -1.93 -15.17
CA LEU A 166 -7.27 -0.77 -14.85
C LEU A 166 -6.67 -0.24 -16.16
N PRO A 167 -7.12 0.94 -16.63
CA PRO A 167 -6.65 1.44 -17.93
C PRO A 167 -5.19 1.90 -17.84
N LEU A 168 -4.39 1.43 -18.79
CA LEU A 168 -3.02 1.88 -19.04
C LEU A 168 -2.90 2.41 -20.46
N SER A 169 -1.87 3.20 -20.72
CA SER A 169 -1.50 3.58 -22.09
C SER A 169 -0.97 2.37 -22.84
N PRO A 170 -1.06 2.35 -24.20
CA PRO A 170 -0.43 1.31 -25.00
C PRO A 170 1.05 1.17 -24.66
N ASP A 171 1.53 -0.06 -24.57
CA ASP A 171 2.93 -0.41 -24.29
C ASP A 171 3.50 0.20 -23.01
N SER A 172 2.64 0.41 -22.00
CA SER A 172 3.04 0.98 -20.71
C SER A 172 2.73 0.04 -19.55
N GLU A 173 3.44 0.24 -18.44
CA GLU A 173 3.27 -0.49 -17.19
C GLU A 173 2.71 0.43 -16.11
N LEU A 174 2.07 -0.15 -15.09
CA LEU A 174 1.64 0.58 -13.91
C LEU A 174 2.88 1.07 -13.16
N TYR A 175 3.04 2.39 -13.07
CA TYR A 175 4.15 3.04 -12.38
C TYR A 175 3.82 3.36 -10.93
N TRP A 176 2.58 3.83 -10.68
CA TRP A 176 2.13 4.24 -9.36
C TRP A 176 0.62 4.02 -9.21
N LEU A 177 0.22 3.67 -7.99
CA LEU A 177 -1.16 3.51 -7.56
C LEU A 177 -1.33 4.18 -6.20
N GLY A 178 -2.43 4.91 -5.99
CA GLY A 178 -2.66 5.58 -4.72
C GLY A 178 -3.99 6.29 -4.62
N PHE A 179 -4.10 7.16 -3.61
CA PHE A 179 -5.28 7.97 -3.36
C PHE A 179 -4.88 9.45 -3.27
N SER A 180 -5.75 10.35 -3.74
CA SER A 180 -5.64 11.78 -3.46
C SER A 180 -6.08 12.10 -2.01
N ASP A 181 -5.92 13.35 -1.58
CA ASP A 181 -6.37 13.82 -0.26
C ASP A 181 -7.89 13.66 -0.06
N SER A 182 -8.67 13.69 -1.13
CA SER A 182 -10.10 13.41 -1.11
C SER A 182 -10.45 11.92 -1.18
N LEU A 183 -9.46 11.03 -1.03
CA LEU A 183 -9.59 9.56 -1.15
C LEU A 183 -10.11 9.11 -2.53
N THR A 184 -9.84 9.89 -3.58
CA THR A 184 -10.07 9.50 -4.96
C THR A 184 -8.95 8.55 -5.39
N ALA A 185 -9.29 7.39 -5.93
CA ALA A 185 -8.32 6.44 -6.44
C ALA A 185 -7.63 7.02 -7.68
N CYS A 186 -6.31 6.93 -7.72
CA CYS A 186 -5.48 7.45 -8.80
C CYS A 186 -4.46 6.40 -9.24
N SER A 187 -4.10 6.44 -10.51
CA SER A 187 -3.04 5.61 -11.09
C SER A 187 -2.13 6.43 -12.00
N ALA A 188 -0.90 5.97 -12.15
CA ALA A 188 0.00 6.50 -13.16
C ALA A 188 0.72 5.36 -13.88
N ASP A 189 0.97 5.54 -15.17
CA ASP A 189 1.71 4.58 -15.97
C ASP A 189 3.07 5.13 -16.46
N THR A 190 3.90 4.23 -16.96
CA THR A 190 5.20 4.57 -17.55
C THR A 190 5.07 5.42 -18.82
N GLY A 191 3.88 5.50 -19.42
CA GLY A 191 3.53 6.43 -20.49
C GLY A 191 3.43 7.90 -20.04
N GLY A 192 3.44 8.14 -18.71
CA GLY A 192 3.38 9.46 -18.10
C GLY A 192 1.98 9.93 -17.76
N TRP A 193 0.95 9.19 -18.08
CA TRP A 193 -0.42 9.55 -17.78
C TRP A 193 -0.77 9.27 -16.32
N VAL A 194 -1.27 10.29 -15.63
CA VAL A 194 -1.93 10.20 -14.33
C VAL A 194 -3.44 10.25 -14.55
N ARG A 195 -4.15 9.30 -13.92
CA ARG A 195 -5.60 9.16 -14.03
C ARG A 195 -6.24 9.16 -12.66
N ALA A 196 -7.47 9.63 -12.58
CA ALA A 196 -8.30 9.59 -11.38
C ALA A 196 -9.62 8.88 -11.68
N LEU A 197 -10.08 8.07 -10.73
CA LEU A 197 -11.33 7.33 -10.81
C LEU A 197 -12.49 8.19 -10.30
N ASP A 198 -13.46 8.48 -11.15
CA ASP A 198 -14.76 8.98 -10.69
C ASP A 198 -15.56 7.81 -10.07
N SER A 199 -15.62 7.75 -8.75
CA SER A 199 -16.32 6.68 -8.03
C SER A 199 -17.82 6.63 -8.28
N ARG A 200 -18.42 7.70 -8.80
CA ARG A 200 -19.84 7.79 -9.13
C ARG A 200 -20.13 7.11 -10.47
N THR A 201 -19.26 7.24 -11.44
CA THR A 201 -19.44 6.69 -12.79
C THR A 201 -18.64 5.41 -13.01
N GLY A 202 -17.60 5.16 -12.20
CA GLY A 202 -16.66 4.06 -12.39
C GLY A 202 -15.67 4.31 -13.54
N LEU A 203 -15.61 5.53 -14.08
CA LEU A 203 -14.75 5.88 -15.21
C LEU A 203 -13.44 6.51 -14.73
N TRP A 204 -12.36 6.16 -15.42
CA TRP A 204 -11.04 6.76 -15.22
C TRP A 204 -10.89 7.98 -16.12
N HIS A 205 -10.59 9.12 -15.52
CA HIS A 205 -10.37 10.38 -16.24
C HIS A 205 -8.88 10.71 -16.26
N PRO A 206 -8.30 11.12 -17.41
CA PRO A 206 -6.95 11.62 -17.45
C PRO A 206 -6.89 12.96 -16.71
N VAL A 207 -5.88 13.09 -15.83
CA VAL A 207 -5.64 14.32 -15.04
C VAL A 207 -4.51 15.13 -15.66
N ILE A 208 -3.39 14.49 -15.96
CA ILE A 208 -2.19 15.11 -16.51
C ILE A 208 -1.33 14.07 -17.21
N ASN A 209 -0.59 14.52 -18.23
CA ASN A 209 0.53 13.76 -18.76
C ASN A 209 1.84 14.42 -18.29
N THR A 210 2.60 13.70 -17.47
CA THR A 210 3.86 14.22 -16.91
C THR A 210 4.92 14.46 -17.97
N ARG A 211 4.87 13.75 -19.10
CA ARG A 211 5.81 13.94 -20.22
C ARG A 211 5.67 15.30 -20.88
N ASP A 212 4.48 15.87 -20.89
CA ASP A 212 4.22 17.20 -21.47
C ASP A 212 4.91 18.33 -20.65
N HIS A 213 5.31 18.01 -19.41
CA HIS A 213 5.97 18.94 -18.49
C HIS A 213 7.46 18.64 -18.31
N THR A 214 8.00 17.62 -18.98
CA THR A 214 9.42 17.26 -18.93
C THR A 214 10.21 18.20 -19.83
N ARG A 215 11.18 18.95 -19.28
CA ARG A 215 12.04 19.90 -20.00
C ARG A 215 13.38 19.31 -20.40
N GLY A 216 13.81 18.23 -19.72
CA GLY A 216 15.11 17.59 -19.94
C GLY A 216 15.09 16.10 -19.67
N ARG A 217 16.08 15.36 -20.19
CA ARG A 217 16.20 13.90 -20.04
C ARG A 217 16.38 13.43 -18.57
N SER A 218 16.77 14.34 -17.69
CA SER A 218 17.01 14.08 -16.27
C SER A 218 15.84 14.49 -15.36
N ASP A 219 14.74 14.99 -15.94
CA ASP A 219 13.58 15.37 -15.14
C ASP A 219 12.78 14.13 -14.74
N PHE A 220 12.61 13.96 -13.45
CA PHE A 220 11.78 12.92 -12.88
C PHE A 220 10.57 13.54 -12.20
N HIS A 221 9.39 12.99 -12.46
CA HIS A 221 8.15 13.40 -11.81
C HIS A 221 7.79 12.37 -10.75
N TYR A 222 7.71 12.81 -9.51
CA TYR A 222 7.20 12.00 -8.41
C TYR A 222 5.76 12.39 -8.13
N ILE A 223 4.89 11.39 -8.07
CA ILE A 223 3.51 11.60 -7.66
C ILE A 223 3.51 11.62 -6.14
N VAL A 224 3.17 12.75 -5.57
CA VAL A 224 2.94 12.95 -4.14
C VAL A 224 1.46 13.08 -3.94
N ARG A 225 0.97 12.47 -2.88
CA ARG A 225 -0.44 12.56 -2.49
C ARG A 225 -0.87 14.00 -2.26
#